data_d1cc12af69a424551961cbc4c0ae8c88
#
_entry.id   d1cc12af69a424551961cbc4c0ae8c88
#
_cell.length_a   1.000
_cell.length_b   1.000
_cell.length_c   1.000
_cell.angle_alpha   90.00
_cell.angle_beta   90.00
_cell.angle_gamma   90.00
#
_symmetry.space_group_name_H-M   'P 1'
#
loop_
_entity.id
_entity.type
_entity.pdbx_description
1 polymer ?
#
loop_
_entity_poly.entity_id
_entity_poly.type
_entity_poly.pdbx_seq_one_letter_code
_entity_poly.pdbx_strand_id
1 'polypeptide(L)'
;MAALAAVAVLSGCDRTIDGVAAWTGGSAQSATGSHQPTTGNRTPVPGIETTLPEHIPPNAFVCFPGPAGIGIGTVAQVSDPAAPRITLPVPEAWTNQPGQGDVALSLSGPDGMTGKVTITVTARDPASAFADYVATLARSKPDFQIDTVGVKFCGYSSQKLTGTFLGPQGTIEFADRITHIWTNTDKYLVAIHLEGPQDAPGFGAAKAALMQDFAVVIP
;
A
#
# COMPACT_ATOMS: atom_id res chain seq x y z
N MET A 1 -28.57 -47.14 32.54
CA MET A 1 -29.55 -46.53 31.61
C MET A 1 -28.77 -46.04 30.40
N ALA A 2 -29.05 -46.69 29.28
CA ALA A 2 -28.38 -46.44 27.99
C ALA A 2 -29.08 -45.29 27.24
N ALA A 3 -28.31 -44.43 26.59
CA ALA A 3 -28.87 -43.52 25.58
C ALA A 3 -27.93 -43.43 24.40
N LEU A 4 -28.49 -43.69 23.25
CA LEU A 4 -27.90 -43.92 21.94
C LEU A 4 -27.23 -42.70 21.32
N ALA A 5 -26.17 -43.00 20.58
CA ALA A 5 -25.55 -42.14 19.58
C ALA A 5 -26.42 -42.09 18.30
N ALA A 6 -26.53 -40.91 17.70
CA ALA A 6 -27.01 -40.72 16.33
C ALA A 6 -25.95 -40.07 15.49
N VAL A 7 -25.37 -40.82 14.55
CA VAL A 7 -24.45 -40.38 13.52
C VAL A 7 -25.27 -39.94 12.30
N ALA A 8 -25.20 -38.68 11.88
CA ALA A 8 -25.76 -38.23 10.63
C ALA A 8 -24.64 -38.11 9.59
N VAL A 9 -24.68 -38.96 8.59
CA VAL A 9 -23.85 -38.95 7.39
C VAL A 9 -24.53 -38.05 6.35
N LEU A 10 -23.90 -36.94 5.98
CA LEU A 10 -24.32 -36.11 4.84
C LEU A 10 -23.47 -36.47 3.64
N SER A 11 -24.09 -37.11 2.68
CA SER A 11 -23.53 -37.46 1.37
C SER A 11 -23.31 -36.23 0.51
N GLY A 12 -22.10 -36.07 -0.02
CA GLY A 12 -21.77 -35.07 -1.00
C GLY A 12 -22.41 -35.33 -2.36
N CYS A 13 -22.92 -34.29 -3.02
CA CYS A 13 -23.29 -34.34 -4.42
C CYS A 13 -22.09 -33.85 -5.26
N ASP A 14 -21.44 -34.79 -5.90
CA ASP A 14 -20.49 -34.60 -6.97
C ASP A 14 -21.27 -34.26 -8.25
N ARG A 15 -21.04 -33.06 -8.84
CA ARG A 15 -21.58 -32.71 -10.16
C ARG A 15 -20.42 -32.59 -11.14
N THR A 16 -20.15 -33.70 -11.81
CA THR A 16 -19.41 -33.71 -13.06
C THR A 16 -20.33 -33.26 -14.20
N ILE A 17 -19.93 -32.20 -14.91
CA ILE A 17 -20.56 -31.78 -16.16
C ILE A 17 -19.58 -32.12 -17.28
N ASP A 18 -19.74 -33.32 -17.87
CA ASP A 18 -19.17 -33.64 -19.16
C ASP A 18 -20.15 -33.12 -20.24
N GLY A 19 -19.70 -32.16 -21.01
CA GLY A 19 -20.41 -31.63 -22.17
C GLY A 19 -19.45 -31.39 -23.31
N VAL A 20 -19.07 -32.46 -24.03
CA VAL A 20 -18.34 -32.34 -25.29
C VAL A 20 -19.37 -32.14 -26.40
N ALA A 21 -19.43 -30.92 -26.97
CA ALA A 21 -20.15 -30.65 -28.22
C ALA A 21 -19.16 -30.81 -29.38
N ALA A 22 -19.28 -31.89 -30.12
CA ALA A 22 -18.60 -32.08 -31.42
C ALA A 22 -19.33 -31.32 -32.50
N TRP A 23 -18.65 -30.37 -33.14
CA TRP A 23 -19.09 -29.78 -34.43
C TRP A 23 -18.21 -30.34 -35.54
N THR A 24 -18.82 -31.09 -36.43
CA THR A 24 -18.27 -31.49 -37.71
C THR A 24 -18.67 -30.51 -38.79
N GLY A 25 -17.69 -30.03 -39.56
CA GLY A 25 -17.93 -29.54 -40.94
C GLY A 25 -17.48 -28.13 -41.26
N GLY A 26 -16.46 -28.02 -42.11
CA GLY A 26 -16.44 -27.02 -43.15
C GLY A 26 -15.32 -26.01 -43.20
N SER A 27 -14.32 -26.29 -44.05
CA SER A 27 -13.58 -25.34 -44.90
C SER A 27 -12.57 -24.36 -44.33
N ALA A 28 -11.36 -24.53 -44.78
CA ALA A 28 -10.19 -23.70 -44.60
C ALA A 28 -10.39 -22.22 -44.93
N GLN A 29 -9.99 -21.35 -44.03
CA GLN A 29 -9.54 -19.99 -44.37
C GLN A 29 -8.34 -19.61 -43.47
N SER A 30 -7.33 -19.10 -44.16
CA SER A 30 -6.05 -18.67 -43.62
C SER A 30 -6.21 -17.72 -42.43
N ALA A 31 -5.83 -18.12 -41.24
CA ALA A 31 -5.77 -17.25 -40.09
C ALA A 31 -4.39 -16.56 -40.06
N THR A 32 -4.42 -15.27 -40.29
CA THR A 32 -3.39 -14.30 -39.96
C THR A 32 -3.09 -14.44 -38.47
N GLY A 33 -1.83 -14.72 -38.14
CA GLY A 33 -1.41 -14.96 -36.75
C GLY A 33 -1.67 -13.74 -35.87
N SER A 34 -2.66 -13.83 -35.02
CA SER A 34 -2.81 -12.96 -33.83
C SER A 34 -1.78 -13.44 -32.83
N HIS A 35 -0.74 -12.66 -32.63
CA HIS A 35 0.15 -12.81 -31.47
C HIS A 35 -0.66 -12.55 -30.21
N GLN A 36 -1.14 -13.62 -29.61
CA GLN A 36 -1.68 -13.59 -28.26
C GLN A 36 -0.50 -13.27 -27.32
N PRO A 37 -0.52 -12.17 -26.57
CA PRO A 37 0.55 -11.90 -25.63
C PRO A 37 0.56 -13.04 -24.60
N THR A 38 1.64 -13.76 -24.54
CA THR A 38 1.94 -14.75 -23.49
C THR A 38 1.93 -14.00 -22.18
N THR A 39 0.85 -14.09 -21.43
CA THR A 39 0.76 -13.68 -20.04
C THR A 39 1.72 -14.56 -19.25
N GLY A 40 2.97 -14.12 -19.16
CA GLY A 40 3.92 -14.71 -18.23
C GLY A 40 3.28 -14.69 -16.86
N ASN A 41 3.30 -15.82 -16.17
CA ASN A 41 2.76 -16.02 -14.84
C ASN A 41 3.56 -15.18 -13.84
N ARG A 42 3.37 -13.83 -13.86
CA ARG A 42 3.96 -12.93 -12.88
C ARG A 42 3.18 -13.10 -11.60
N THR A 43 3.87 -13.46 -10.53
CA THR A 43 3.30 -13.44 -9.18
C THR A 43 2.67 -12.06 -8.96
N PRO A 44 1.38 -11.99 -8.59
CA PRO A 44 0.72 -10.71 -8.36
C PRO A 44 1.47 -9.90 -7.30
N VAL A 45 1.76 -8.64 -7.60
CA VAL A 45 2.34 -7.71 -6.61
C VAL A 45 1.27 -7.39 -5.58
N PRO A 46 1.52 -7.60 -4.28
CA PRO A 46 0.49 -7.39 -3.27
C PRO A 46 0.07 -5.92 -3.18
N GLY A 47 -1.21 -5.68 -2.89
CA GLY A 47 -1.74 -4.33 -2.65
C GLY A 47 -1.92 -3.47 -3.91
N ILE A 48 -1.95 -4.07 -5.11
CA ILE A 48 -2.21 -3.35 -6.36
C ILE A 48 -3.71 -3.42 -6.69
N GLU A 49 -4.32 -2.24 -6.83
CA GLU A 49 -5.69 -2.09 -7.35
C GLU A 49 -5.64 -1.94 -8.87
N THR A 50 -6.54 -2.62 -9.55
CA THR A 50 -6.61 -2.65 -11.01
C THR A 50 -7.68 -1.73 -11.60
N THR A 51 -8.61 -1.27 -10.76
CA THR A 51 -9.69 -0.37 -11.17
C THR A 51 -9.43 1.03 -10.64
N LEU A 52 -9.50 2.03 -11.52
CA LEU A 52 -9.43 3.43 -11.13
C LEU A 52 -10.84 3.93 -10.80
N PRO A 53 -11.05 4.76 -9.76
CA PRO A 53 -12.33 5.43 -9.57
C PRO A 53 -12.60 6.37 -10.75
N GLU A 54 -13.88 6.65 -10.97
CA GLU A 54 -14.33 7.68 -11.89
C GLU A 54 -13.87 9.07 -11.42
N HIS A 55 -14.23 10.10 -12.20
CA HIS A 55 -13.91 11.49 -11.88
C HIS A 55 -14.21 11.85 -10.43
N ILE A 56 -13.22 12.41 -9.74
CA ILE A 56 -13.31 12.84 -8.35
C ILE A 56 -13.50 14.36 -8.32
N PRO A 57 -14.55 14.90 -7.68
CA PRO A 57 -14.72 16.34 -7.57
C PRO A 57 -13.55 17.01 -6.84
N PRO A 58 -13.17 18.26 -7.20
CA PRO A 58 -12.15 19.02 -6.47
C PRO A 58 -12.50 19.15 -4.98
N ASN A 59 -11.49 19.10 -4.13
CA ASN A 59 -11.61 19.14 -2.67
C ASN A 59 -12.46 18.01 -2.05
N ALA A 60 -12.68 16.93 -2.79
CA ALA A 60 -13.37 15.76 -2.26
C ALA A 60 -12.50 15.00 -1.26
N PHE A 61 -13.12 14.56 -0.17
CA PHE A 61 -12.55 13.53 0.68
C PHE A 61 -12.75 12.18 0.00
N VAL A 62 -11.68 11.61 -0.50
CA VAL A 62 -11.72 10.29 -1.17
C VAL A 62 -11.36 9.15 -0.25
N CYS A 63 -10.75 9.46 0.87
CA CYS A 63 -10.51 8.53 1.96
C CYS A 63 -10.71 9.27 3.28
N PHE A 64 -11.65 8.79 4.07
CA PHE A 64 -11.92 9.31 5.40
C PHE A 64 -11.96 8.12 6.35
N PRO A 65 -10.81 7.69 6.88
CA PRO A 65 -10.80 6.64 7.88
C PRO A 65 -11.61 7.12 9.08
N GLY A 66 -12.41 6.22 9.65
CA GLY A 66 -13.11 6.50 10.89
C GLY A 66 -12.16 7.01 11.97
N PRO A 67 -12.64 7.57 13.08
CA PRO A 67 -11.77 8.05 14.16
C PRO A 67 -10.97 6.87 14.69
N ALA A 68 -9.82 6.68 14.11
CA ALA A 68 -8.92 5.60 14.45
C ALA A 68 -7.69 6.19 15.09
N GLY A 69 -7.52 5.86 16.34
CA GLY A 69 -6.20 5.86 16.90
C GLY A 69 -5.81 7.08 17.71
N ILE A 70 -4.78 6.86 18.41
CA ILE A 70 -4.07 7.73 19.34
C ILE A 70 -3.18 8.66 18.49
N GLY A 71 -3.44 9.96 18.50
CA GLY A 71 -2.62 10.94 17.82
C GLY A 71 -3.37 12.22 17.43
N ILE A 72 -2.61 13.25 17.12
CA ILE A 72 -3.14 14.55 16.67
C ILE A 72 -3.22 14.53 15.14
N GLY A 73 -4.40 14.78 14.58
CA GLY A 73 -4.59 14.89 13.14
C GLY A 73 -3.71 16.00 12.56
N THR A 74 -2.68 15.65 11.80
CA THR A 74 -1.71 16.56 11.22
C THR A 74 -1.79 16.52 9.71
N VAL A 75 -1.90 17.69 9.08
CA VAL A 75 -1.94 17.81 7.61
C VAL A 75 -0.52 17.78 7.05
N ALA A 76 -0.31 16.92 6.05
CA ALA A 76 0.89 16.89 5.24
C ALA A 76 0.54 17.26 3.80
N GLN A 77 1.26 18.24 3.25
CA GLN A 77 1.06 18.77 1.89
C GLN A 77 2.37 19.28 1.32
N VAL A 78 2.49 19.28 0.02
CA VAL A 78 3.59 19.90 -0.73
C VAL A 78 3.11 21.18 -1.41
N SER A 79 4.04 21.94 -2.01
CA SER A 79 3.72 23.20 -2.70
C SER A 79 2.98 23.02 -4.03
N ASP A 80 2.99 21.82 -4.60
CA ASP A 80 2.25 21.50 -5.82
C ASP A 80 0.74 21.53 -5.55
N PRO A 81 -0.03 22.45 -6.18
CA PRO A 81 -1.47 22.58 -5.95
C PRO A 81 -2.28 21.40 -6.51
N ALA A 82 -1.72 20.59 -7.42
CA ALA A 82 -2.35 19.40 -7.96
C ALA A 82 -2.14 18.14 -7.09
N ALA A 83 -1.24 18.23 -6.09
CA ALA A 83 -0.94 17.12 -5.21
C ALA A 83 -2.06 16.88 -4.17
N PRO A 84 -2.30 15.63 -3.78
CA PRO A 84 -3.25 15.32 -2.73
C PRO A 84 -2.75 15.88 -1.38
N ARG A 85 -3.68 16.33 -0.55
CA ARG A 85 -3.42 16.66 0.86
C ARG A 85 -3.81 15.46 1.70
N ILE A 86 -2.96 15.07 2.62
CA ILE A 86 -3.23 13.95 3.52
C ILE A 86 -3.29 14.45 4.97
N THR A 87 -4.12 13.81 5.79
CA THR A 87 -4.14 14.02 7.24
C THR A 87 -3.88 12.70 7.91
N LEU A 88 -2.83 12.65 8.71
CA LEU A 88 -2.42 11.45 9.44
C LEU A 88 -2.34 11.75 10.95
N PRO A 89 -2.56 10.74 11.80
CA PRO A 89 -2.41 10.91 13.24
C PRO A 89 -0.91 10.88 13.61
N VAL A 90 -0.43 11.96 14.18
CA VAL A 90 0.92 12.05 14.73
C VAL A 90 0.84 11.85 16.25
N PRO A 91 1.66 10.97 16.88
CA PRO A 91 1.64 10.78 18.32
C PRO A 91 1.91 12.08 19.09
N GLU A 92 1.26 12.29 20.22
CA GLU A 92 1.29 13.57 20.97
C GLU A 92 2.71 13.98 21.40
N ALA A 93 3.59 13.03 21.71
CA ALA A 93 4.97 13.30 22.11
C ALA A 93 5.91 13.63 20.94
N TRP A 94 5.39 13.70 19.71
CA TRP A 94 6.17 13.98 18.51
C TRP A 94 6.07 15.43 18.12
N THR A 95 7.18 15.98 17.62
CA THR A 95 7.19 17.28 16.95
C THR A 95 7.10 17.10 15.45
N ASN A 96 6.50 18.07 14.76
CA ASN A 96 6.40 18.04 13.31
C ASN A 96 6.80 19.40 12.72
N GLN A 97 7.32 19.37 11.50
CA GLN A 97 7.71 20.56 10.73
C GLN A 97 7.32 20.35 9.27
N PRO A 98 6.77 21.38 8.58
CA PRO A 98 6.60 21.34 7.14
C PRO A 98 7.93 21.05 6.45
N GLY A 99 7.90 20.23 5.39
CA GLY A 99 9.06 19.94 4.57
C GLY A 99 9.23 20.91 3.41
N GLN A 100 10.11 20.56 2.47
CA GLN A 100 10.37 21.27 1.23
C GLN A 100 10.44 20.29 0.05
N GLY A 101 10.11 20.77 -1.14
CA GLY A 101 10.04 19.91 -2.33
C GLY A 101 9.00 18.83 -2.15
N ASP A 102 9.40 17.57 -2.34
CA ASP A 102 8.55 16.40 -2.19
C ASP A 102 8.31 15.99 -0.73
N VAL A 103 9.03 16.57 0.21
CA VAL A 103 8.82 16.32 1.64
C VAL A 103 7.66 17.18 2.12
N ALA A 104 6.54 16.55 2.44
CA ALA A 104 5.34 17.21 2.94
C ALA A 104 5.42 17.49 4.44
N LEU A 105 6.04 16.56 5.20
CA LEU A 105 6.13 16.66 6.66
C LEU A 105 7.37 15.92 7.17
N SER A 106 8.10 16.53 8.10
CA SER A 106 9.16 15.88 8.88
C SER A 106 8.71 15.72 10.31
N LEU A 107 9.00 14.58 10.91
CA LEU A 107 8.57 14.19 12.25
C LEU A 107 9.79 13.81 13.08
N SER A 108 9.79 14.21 14.34
CA SER A 108 10.82 13.82 15.32
C SER A 108 10.14 13.31 16.58
N GLY A 109 10.42 12.07 16.93
CA GLY A 109 9.90 11.38 18.10
C GLY A 109 10.94 11.24 19.22
N PRO A 110 10.55 10.68 20.37
CA PRO A 110 11.47 10.33 21.44
C PRO A 110 12.46 9.24 21.00
N ASP A 111 13.51 9.04 21.77
CA ASP A 111 14.49 7.94 21.63
C ASP A 111 15.17 7.88 20.24
N GLY A 112 15.31 9.01 19.57
CA GLY A 112 15.93 9.08 18.24
C GLY A 112 15.04 8.58 17.08
N MET A 113 13.76 8.33 17.33
CA MET A 113 12.82 8.02 16.26
C MET A 113 12.57 9.21 15.37
N THR A 114 12.51 8.98 14.08
CA THR A 114 12.17 10.01 13.07
C THR A 114 11.12 9.50 12.11
N GLY A 115 10.38 10.42 11.54
CA GLY A 115 9.41 10.10 10.49
C GLY A 115 9.44 11.15 9.39
N LYS A 116 8.98 10.76 8.22
CA LYS A 116 8.89 11.63 7.05
C LYS A 116 7.70 11.25 6.18
N VAL A 117 6.97 12.25 5.74
CA VAL A 117 5.92 12.08 4.73
C VAL A 117 6.40 12.72 3.45
N THR A 118 6.40 11.95 2.36
CA THR A 118 6.70 12.45 1.02
C THR A 118 5.48 12.30 0.11
N ILE A 119 5.29 13.26 -0.79
CA ILE A 119 4.27 13.25 -1.83
C ILE A 119 4.98 13.61 -3.13
N THR A 120 5.26 12.60 -3.95
CA THR A 120 6.09 12.73 -5.15
C THR A 120 5.24 12.41 -6.38
N VAL A 121 5.26 13.30 -7.38
CA VAL A 121 4.61 13.02 -8.67
C VAL A 121 5.28 11.83 -9.34
N THR A 122 4.49 10.97 -9.96
CA THR A 122 5.02 9.79 -10.66
C THR A 122 4.24 9.48 -11.94
N ALA A 123 4.96 9.19 -13.01
CA ALA A 123 4.37 8.67 -14.25
C ALA A 123 4.23 7.13 -14.23
N ARG A 124 4.80 6.46 -13.21
CA ARG A 124 4.80 5.00 -13.09
C ARG A 124 3.42 4.46 -12.73
N ASP A 125 3.16 3.23 -13.15
CA ASP A 125 2.08 2.42 -12.58
C ASP A 125 2.39 2.06 -11.11
N PRO A 126 1.37 1.67 -10.32
CA PRO A 126 1.56 1.40 -8.90
C PRO A 126 2.64 0.35 -8.58
N ALA A 127 2.68 -0.75 -9.35
CA ALA A 127 3.62 -1.82 -9.11
C ALA A 127 5.08 -1.37 -9.35
N SER A 128 5.30 -0.63 -10.45
CA SER A 128 6.60 -0.05 -10.78
C SER A 128 7.02 1.03 -9.79
N ALA A 129 6.10 1.89 -9.35
CA ALA A 129 6.39 2.94 -8.35
C ALA A 129 6.80 2.33 -7.01
N PHE A 130 6.13 1.27 -6.57
CA PHE A 130 6.46 0.57 -5.33
C PHE A 130 7.80 -0.16 -5.42
N ALA A 131 8.07 -0.82 -6.55
CA ALA A 131 9.36 -1.48 -6.78
C ALA A 131 10.52 -0.48 -6.78
N ASP A 132 10.35 0.68 -7.42
CA ASP A 132 11.36 1.75 -7.44
C ASP A 132 11.61 2.33 -6.03
N TYR A 133 10.56 2.49 -5.23
CA TYR A 133 10.67 2.93 -3.84
C TYR A 133 11.51 1.95 -3.01
N VAL A 134 11.17 0.67 -3.03
CA VAL A 134 11.90 -0.38 -2.32
C VAL A 134 13.36 -0.47 -2.80
N ALA A 135 13.59 -0.42 -4.12
CA ALA A 135 14.94 -0.45 -4.68
C ALA A 135 15.77 0.77 -4.25
N THR A 136 15.14 1.94 -4.06
CA THR A 136 15.81 3.15 -3.58
C THR A 136 16.21 3.00 -2.11
N LEU A 137 15.33 2.47 -1.26
CA LEU A 137 15.67 2.15 0.13
C LEU A 137 16.85 1.17 0.20
N ALA A 138 16.77 0.05 -0.53
CA ALA A 138 17.80 -0.99 -0.51
C ALA A 138 19.18 -0.49 -0.96
N ARG A 139 19.24 0.42 -1.94
CA ARG A 139 20.51 0.99 -2.40
C ARG A 139 21.18 1.92 -1.37
N SER A 140 20.40 2.54 -0.51
CA SER A 140 20.90 3.53 0.45
C SER A 140 21.19 2.97 1.84
N LYS A 141 20.81 1.72 2.12
CA LYS A 141 20.83 1.15 3.46
C LYS A 141 21.57 -0.19 3.46
N PRO A 142 22.70 -0.30 4.22
CA PRO A 142 23.44 -1.57 4.37
C PRO A 142 22.59 -2.62 5.11
N ASP A 143 22.81 -3.90 4.79
CA ASP A 143 22.13 -5.04 5.41
C ASP A 143 20.59 -4.90 5.46
N PHE A 144 20.03 -4.33 4.37
CA PHE A 144 18.62 -4.04 4.25
C PHE A 144 17.78 -5.33 4.17
N GLN A 145 16.87 -5.49 5.10
CA GLN A 145 15.87 -6.55 5.13
C GLN A 145 14.48 -5.94 5.16
N ILE A 146 13.54 -6.54 4.42
CA ILE A 146 12.20 -6.01 4.27
C ILE A 146 11.14 -7.09 4.13
N ASP A 147 10.02 -6.88 4.83
CA ASP A 147 8.77 -7.58 4.63
C ASP A 147 7.75 -6.63 4.01
N THR A 148 6.96 -7.15 3.05
CA THR A 148 5.97 -6.36 2.32
C THR A 148 4.60 -7.01 2.42
N VAL A 149 3.61 -6.22 2.83
CA VAL A 149 2.20 -6.63 2.91
C VAL A 149 1.33 -5.68 2.09
N GLY A 150 0.56 -6.24 1.16
CA GLY A 150 -0.49 -5.49 0.45
C GLY A 150 -1.65 -5.17 1.37
N VAL A 151 -2.15 -3.94 1.30
CA VAL A 151 -3.27 -3.48 2.13
C VAL A 151 -4.29 -2.73 1.28
N LYS A 152 -5.56 -2.83 1.65
CA LYS A 152 -6.62 -2.04 1.03
C LYS A 152 -6.59 -0.61 1.56
N PHE A 153 -6.78 0.35 0.67
CA PHE A 153 -6.81 1.77 1.04
C PHE A 153 -7.72 2.57 0.11
N CYS A 154 -9.01 2.60 0.41
CA CYS A 154 -9.99 3.44 -0.29
C CYS A 154 -9.98 3.33 -1.83
N GLY A 155 -9.70 2.14 -2.36
CA GLY A 155 -9.58 1.90 -3.81
C GLY A 155 -8.25 2.31 -4.42
N TYR A 156 -7.29 2.78 -3.64
CA TYR A 156 -5.92 3.04 -4.07
C TYR A 156 -5.01 1.85 -3.79
N SER A 157 -4.04 1.65 -4.67
CA SER A 157 -2.96 0.67 -4.44
C SER A 157 -2.12 1.08 -3.24
N SER A 158 -1.88 0.16 -2.32
CA SER A 158 -1.12 0.45 -1.11
C SER A 158 -0.40 -0.76 -0.52
N GLN A 159 0.76 -0.51 0.10
CA GLN A 159 1.57 -1.50 0.81
C GLN A 159 2.01 -0.96 2.17
N LYS A 160 2.21 -1.87 3.11
CA LYS A 160 2.99 -1.66 4.34
C LYS A 160 4.29 -2.41 4.21
N LEU A 161 5.37 -1.74 4.53
CA LEU A 161 6.72 -2.29 4.55
C LEU A 161 7.23 -2.23 5.98
N THR A 162 7.92 -3.27 6.42
CA THR A 162 8.62 -3.28 7.71
C THR A 162 9.97 -3.95 7.52
N GLY A 163 10.95 -3.54 8.28
CA GLY A 163 12.25 -4.16 8.16
C GLY A 163 13.33 -3.52 9.02
N THR A 164 14.55 -3.89 8.72
CA THR A 164 15.74 -3.41 9.43
C THR A 164 16.88 -3.11 8.46
N PHE A 165 17.80 -2.29 8.90
CA PHE A 165 19.07 -2.04 8.21
C PHE A 165 20.15 -1.65 9.22
N LEU A 166 21.43 -1.73 8.83
CA LEU A 166 22.53 -1.33 9.69
C LEU A 166 22.75 0.19 9.62
N GLY A 167 22.54 0.88 10.73
CA GLY A 167 22.84 2.31 10.89
C GLY A 167 24.21 2.54 11.57
N PRO A 168 24.64 3.80 11.68
CA PRO A 168 25.94 4.15 12.26
C PRO A 168 26.08 3.75 13.74
N GLN A 169 24.99 3.64 14.47
CA GLN A 169 24.96 3.35 15.91
C GLN A 169 24.34 1.98 16.23
N GLY A 170 24.13 1.13 15.23
CA GLY A 170 23.52 -0.19 15.38
C GLY A 170 22.35 -0.40 14.42
N THR A 171 21.59 -1.44 14.66
CA THR A 171 20.45 -1.80 13.84
C THR A 171 19.32 -0.77 13.98
N ILE A 172 18.78 -0.33 12.87
CA ILE A 172 17.62 0.54 12.76
C ILE A 172 16.42 -0.31 12.31
N GLU A 173 15.32 -0.19 13.03
CA GLU A 173 14.02 -0.69 12.58
C GLU A 173 13.30 0.41 11.80
N PHE A 174 12.59 0.02 10.72
CA PHE A 174 11.75 0.95 9.97
C PHE A 174 10.39 0.38 9.65
N ALA A 175 9.45 1.27 9.38
CA ALA A 175 8.14 0.94 8.85
C ALA A 175 7.71 2.01 7.84
N ASP A 176 7.14 1.57 6.72
CA ASP A 176 6.60 2.45 5.69
C ASP A 176 5.15 2.13 5.38
N ARG A 177 4.39 3.16 5.05
CA ARG A 177 3.13 3.06 4.33
C ARG A 177 3.31 3.76 2.99
N ILE A 178 3.26 3.01 1.89
CA ILE A 178 3.29 3.58 0.55
C ILE A 178 1.94 3.43 -0.11
N THR A 179 1.49 4.47 -0.79
CA THR A 179 0.18 4.53 -1.44
C THR A 179 0.30 5.28 -2.76
N HIS A 180 -0.21 4.69 -3.83
CA HIS A 180 -0.25 5.32 -5.13
C HIS A 180 -1.62 5.98 -5.30
N ILE A 181 -1.64 7.32 -5.30
CA ILE A 181 -2.85 8.14 -5.38
C ILE A 181 -2.88 8.82 -6.74
N TRP A 182 -3.98 8.70 -7.46
CA TRP A 182 -4.22 9.52 -8.65
C TRP A 182 -5.20 10.63 -8.30
N THR A 183 -4.89 11.80 -8.81
CA THR A 183 -5.77 12.97 -8.83
C THR A 183 -6.40 13.10 -10.21
N ASN A 184 -7.17 14.14 -10.47
CA ASN A 184 -7.76 14.35 -11.80
C ASN A 184 -6.72 14.69 -12.88
N THR A 185 -5.53 15.10 -12.47
CA THR A 185 -4.46 15.57 -13.39
C THR A 185 -3.25 14.66 -13.40
N ASP A 186 -2.83 14.18 -12.24
CA ASP A 186 -1.55 13.50 -12.06
C ASP A 186 -1.66 12.28 -11.13
N LYS A 187 -0.56 11.57 -11.02
CA LYS A 187 -0.39 10.44 -10.11
C LYS A 187 0.71 10.76 -9.11
N TYR A 188 0.52 10.36 -7.89
CA TYR A 188 1.44 10.63 -6.79
C TYR A 188 1.75 9.36 -6.01
N LEU A 189 3.01 9.20 -5.66
CA LEU A 189 3.43 8.25 -4.63
C LEU A 189 3.48 9.00 -3.29
N VAL A 190 2.59 8.64 -2.40
CA VAL A 190 2.62 9.06 -0.99
C VAL A 190 3.37 8.00 -0.20
N ALA A 191 4.43 8.41 0.52
CA ALA A 191 5.13 7.52 1.42
C ALA A 191 5.22 8.14 2.81
N ILE A 192 4.78 7.39 3.80
CA ILE A 192 4.95 7.69 5.23
C ILE A 192 6.04 6.75 5.72
N HIS A 193 7.18 7.30 6.09
CA HIS A 193 8.35 6.58 6.57
C HIS A 193 8.54 6.84 8.07
N LEU A 194 8.80 5.80 8.82
CA LEU A 194 9.18 5.82 10.24
C LEU A 194 10.46 5.00 10.39
N GLU A 195 11.44 5.53 11.10
CA GLU A 195 12.63 4.78 11.50
C GLU A 195 13.07 5.14 12.92
N GLY A 196 13.76 4.21 13.56
CA GLY A 196 14.33 4.41 14.91
C GLY A 196 15.28 3.30 15.29
N PRO A 197 16.06 3.46 16.37
CA PRO A 197 16.88 2.38 16.90
C PRO A 197 16.05 1.12 17.13
N GLN A 198 16.60 -0.04 16.82
CA GLN A 198 15.96 -1.32 17.13
C GLN A 198 15.63 -1.38 18.61
N ASP A 199 14.45 -1.87 18.95
CA ASP A 199 13.93 -1.94 20.33
C ASP A 199 13.70 -0.57 21.00
N ALA A 200 13.64 0.53 20.26
CA ALA A 200 13.29 1.84 20.84
C ALA A 200 11.93 1.79 21.55
N PRO A 201 11.84 2.21 22.81
CA PRO A 201 10.58 2.27 23.52
C PRO A 201 9.56 3.09 22.73
N GLY A 202 8.36 2.54 22.53
CA GLY A 202 7.30 3.25 21.79
C GLY A 202 7.34 3.12 20.27
N PHE A 203 8.34 2.48 19.65
CA PHE A 203 8.35 2.28 18.18
C PHE A 203 7.09 1.57 17.69
N GLY A 204 6.65 0.51 18.38
CA GLY A 204 5.42 -0.20 18.05
C GLY A 204 4.16 0.69 18.09
N ALA A 205 4.07 1.58 19.07
CA ALA A 205 2.96 2.54 19.18
C ALA A 205 3.01 3.60 18.05
N ALA A 206 4.19 4.13 17.76
CA ALA A 206 4.40 5.07 16.67
C ALA A 206 4.07 4.44 15.30
N LYS A 207 4.53 3.20 15.09
CA LYS A 207 4.20 2.41 13.90
C LYS A 207 2.68 2.19 13.77
N ALA A 208 2.01 1.81 14.85
CA ALA A 208 0.56 1.64 14.83
C ALA A 208 -0.17 2.94 14.49
N ALA A 209 0.29 4.08 14.97
CA ALA A 209 -0.30 5.38 14.68
C ALA A 209 -0.03 5.85 13.24
N LEU A 210 1.22 5.81 12.79
CA LEU A 210 1.61 6.38 11.50
C LEU A 210 1.27 5.48 10.30
N MET A 211 1.21 4.14 10.49
CA MET A 211 0.95 3.18 9.41
C MET A 211 -0.54 2.81 9.26
N GLN A 212 -1.42 3.42 10.03
CA GLN A 212 -2.87 3.24 9.85
C GLN A 212 -3.38 4.00 8.61
N ASP A 213 -4.65 3.85 8.31
CA ASP A 213 -5.28 4.60 7.24
C ASP A 213 -5.32 6.10 7.58
N PHE A 214 -5.16 6.93 6.58
CA PHE A 214 -5.11 8.39 6.68
C PHE A 214 -6.15 9.04 5.77
N ALA A 215 -6.56 10.26 6.08
CA ALA A 215 -7.50 10.98 5.24
C ALA A 215 -6.79 11.55 4.00
N VAL A 216 -7.50 11.54 2.86
CA VAL A 216 -7.01 12.07 1.58
C VAL A 216 -8.03 13.05 1.03
N VAL A 217 -7.55 14.23 0.67
CA VAL A 217 -8.30 15.26 -0.05
C VAL A 217 -7.65 15.46 -1.40
N ILE A 218 -8.41 15.30 -2.46
CA ILE A 218 -7.97 15.57 -3.84
C ILE A 218 -8.22 17.05 -4.15
N PRO A 219 -7.24 17.78 -4.71
CA PRO A 219 -7.37 19.19 -5.05
C PRO A 219 -8.36 19.45 -6.17
#